data_dfdb03fb66e35dc94f635753ae0345a7
#
_entry.id   dfdb03fb66e35dc94f635753ae0345a7
#
_cell.length_a   1.000
_cell.length_b   1.000
_cell.length_c   1.000
_cell.angle_alpha   90.00
_cell.angle_beta   90.00
_cell.angle_gamma   90.00
#
_symmetry.space_group_name_H-M   'P 1'
#
loop_
_entity.id
_entity.type
_entity.pdbx_description
1 polymer ?
#
loop_
_entity_poly.entity_id
_entity_poly.type
_entity_poly.pdbx_seq_one_letter_code
_entity_poly.pdbx_strand_id
1 'polypeptide(L)'
;MKTLIGIGALIAVISLAVGLGSAVAAGDSTSSGATVALAKTGLGRVLVDARGRTLYLFEKDKRGRSACAGSCAAAWPPLITSGKPRAGAGIKASLLGTTKRADGRLQVTYNHHPVYTFVKDTRKGQTTGENVYAFGAEWYAVSAAGSAVEKKAAQSGGGDPAPGGGGGYGGGYGP
;
A
#
# COMPACT_ATOMS: atom_id res chain seq x y z
N MET A 1 -55.19 82.29 21.61
CA MET A 1 -53.98 83.11 21.77
C MET A 1 -52.78 82.25 22.18
N LYS A 2 -51.73 82.48 21.48
CA LYS A 2 -50.35 82.03 21.72
C LYS A 2 -50.03 80.54 21.38
N THR A 3 -49.60 80.44 20.21
CA THR A 3 -48.80 79.42 19.54
C THR A 3 -47.48 79.22 20.28
N LEU A 4 -47.04 77.93 20.46
CA LEU A 4 -45.65 77.63 20.70
C LEU A 4 -45.30 76.42 19.84
N ILE A 5 -44.40 76.68 18.93
CA ILE A 5 -43.80 75.77 17.98
C ILE A 5 -42.68 75.05 18.72
N GLY A 6 -42.77 73.68 18.81
CA GLY A 6 -41.70 72.83 19.31
C GLY A 6 -40.99 72.19 18.14
N ILE A 7 -39.72 72.53 17.92
CA ILE A 7 -38.83 71.95 16.93
C ILE A 7 -38.27 70.70 17.54
N GLY A 8 -38.74 69.54 17.06
CA GLY A 8 -38.17 68.23 17.39
C GLY A 8 -37.06 67.89 16.42
N ALA A 9 -35.82 67.82 16.89
CA ALA A 9 -34.64 67.36 16.11
C ALA A 9 -34.72 65.89 15.90
N LEU A 10 -34.80 65.44 14.65
CA LEU A 10 -34.64 64.05 14.26
C LEU A 10 -33.13 63.71 14.28
N ILE A 11 -32.73 62.86 15.21
CA ILE A 11 -31.41 62.28 15.21
C ILE A 11 -31.52 60.96 14.40
N ALA A 12 -31.02 60.95 13.19
CA ALA A 12 -30.87 59.76 12.37
C ALA A 12 -29.67 58.94 12.88
N VAL A 13 -29.93 57.83 13.54
CA VAL A 13 -28.91 56.87 13.93
C VAL A 13 -28.65 55.98 12.73
N ILE A 14 -27.53 56.21 12.06
CA ILE A 14 -27.05 55.34 10.99
C ILE A 14 -26.37 54.15 11.67
N SER A 15 -27.06 53.02 11.74
CA SER A 15 -26.48 51.78 12.19
C SER A 15 -25.65 51.17 11.05
N LEU A 16 -24.33 51.28 11.16
CA LEU A 16 -23.38 50.58 10.27
C LEU A 16 -23.32 49.12 10.67
N ALA A 17 -24.08 48.25 9.97
CA ALA A 17 -24.01 46.83 10.14
C ALA A 17 -22.73 46.31 9.43
N VAL A 18 -21.66 46.12 10.21
CA VAL A 18 -20.48 45.41 9.76
C VAL A 18 -20.83 43.90 9.63
N GLY A 19 -21.18 43.48 8.43
CA GLY A 19 -21.37 42.07 8.11
C GLY A 19 -20.02 41.35 8.14
N LEU A 20 -19.73 40.66 9.24
CA LEU A 20 -18.69 39.64 9.29
C LEU A 20 -19.11 38.49 8.37
N GLY A 21 -18.74 38.58 7.11
CA GLY A 21 -18.83 37.47 6.16
C GLY A 21 -17.88 36.38 6.61
N SER A 22 -18.41 35.36 7.30
CA SER A 22 -17.69 34.09 7.52
C SER A 22 -17.43 33.48 6.17
N ALA A 23 -16.22 33.66 5.63
CA ALA A 23 -15.74 32.86 4.52
C ALA A 23 -15.64 31.41 5.02
N VAL A 24 -16.65 30.60 4.74
CA VAL A 24 -16.54 29.15 4.81
C VAL A 24 -15.52 28.77 3.75
N ALA A 25 -14.27 28.58 4.17
CA ALA A 25 -13.29 27.89 3.34
C ALA A 25 -13.92 26.56 2.98
N ALA A 26 -14.35 26.39 1.72
CA ALA A 26 -14.67 25.10 1.16
C ALA A 26 -13.40 24.28 1.31
N GLY A 27 -13.36 23.41 2.33
CA GLY A 27 -12.29 22.46 2.50
C GLY A 27 -12.24 21.64 1.23
N ASP A 28 -11.21 21.86 0.44
CA ASP A 28 -10.86 21.04 -0.70
C ASP A 28 -10.74 19.62 -0.16
N SER A 29 -11.77 18.82 -0.38
CA SER A 29 -11.77 17.39 -0.09
C SER A 29 -10.83 16.77 -1.12
N THR A 30 -9.54 17.03 -0.96
CA THR A 30 -8.49 16.33 -1.68
C THR A 30 -8.69 14.86 -1.39
N SER A 31 -9.29 14.16 -2.34
CA SER A 31 -9.48 12.71 -2.33
C SER A 31 -8.12 12.09 -2.00
N SER A 32 -7.93 11.76 -0.72
CA SER A 32 -6.64 11.34 -0.20
C SER A 32 -6.37 9.92 -0.69
N GLY A 33 -5.52 9.79 -1.70
CA GLY A 33 -5.12 8.50 -2.23
C GLY A 33 -4.48 7.61 -1.15
N ALA A 34 -4.66 6.30 -1.29
CA ALA A 34 -4.05 5.33 -0.38
C ALA A 34 -2.52 5.47 -0.38
N THR A 35 -1.90 5.41 0.79
CA THR A 35 -0.45 5.48 0.95
C THR A 35 0.16 4.08 0.99
N VAL A 36 1.24 3.89 0.24
CA VAL A 36 2.09 2.70 0.27
C VAL A 36 3.49 3.12 0.74
N ALA A 37 4.06 2.38 1.67
CA ALA A 37 5.40 2.63 2.20
C ALA A 37 6.19 1.32 2.31
N LEU A 38 7.48 1.39 2.66
CA LEU A 38 8.29 0.21 3.01
C LEU A 38 8.46 0.13 4.52
N ALA A 39 8.34 -1.08 5.06
CA ALA A 39 8.69 -1.38 6.44
C ALA A 39 9.62 -2.58 6.54
N LYS A 40 10.44 -2.63 7.60
CA LYS A 40 11.28 -3.79 7.93
C LYS A 40 10.42 -4.83 8.65
N THR A 41 10.48 -6.08 8.17
CA THR A 41 9.80 -7.24 8.75
C THR A 41 10.77 -8.41 8.88
N GLY A 42 10.30 -9.57 9.33
CA GLY A 42 11.09 -10.81 9.32
C GLY A 42 11.49 -11.28 7.92
N LEU A 43 10.80 -10.82 6.86
CA LEU A 43 11.11 -11.10 5.46
C LEU A 43 12.06 -10.06 4.83
N GLY A 44 12.56 -9.10 5.61
CA GLY A 44 13.27 -7.93 5.10
C GLY A 44 12.35 -6.74 4.87
N ARG A 45 12.64 -5.90 3.86
CA ARG A 45 11.83 -4.72 3.55
C ARG A 45 10.72 -5.08 2.57
N VAL A 46 9.48 -4.94 3.03
CA VAL A 46 8.27 -5.23 2.24
C VAL A 46 7.36 -4.00 2.17
N LEU A 47 6.44 -4.00 1.22
CA LEU A 47 5.40 -2.98 1.12
C LEU A 47 4.43 -3.10 2.29
N VAL A 48 4.01 -1.93 2.78
CA VAL A 48 2.96 -1.80 3.80
C VAL A 48 1.98 -0.67 3.45
N ASP A 49 0.77 -0.75 3.97
CA ASP A 49 -0.20 0.34 3.91
C ASP A 49 0.11 1.44 4.96
N ALA A 50 -0.71 2.49 4.99
CA ALA A 50 -0.58 3.60 5.94
C ALA A 50 -0.68 3.17 7.41
N ARG A 51 -1.26 2.01 7.69
CA ARG A 51 -1.38 1.43 9.04
C ARG A 51 -0.21 0.52 9.39
N GLY A 52 0.70 0.28 8.46
CA GLY A 52 1.85 -0.62 8.62
C GLY A 52 1.50 -2.11 8.45
N ARG A 53 0.37 -2.43 7.83
CA ARG A 53 0.00 -3.80 7.46
C ARG A 53 0.71 -4.19 6.18
N THR A 54 1.23 -5.41 6.13
CA THR A 54 1.92 -5.94 4.95
C THR A 54 1.00 -6.00 3.74
N LEU A 55 1.55 -5.66 2.58
CA LEU A 55 0.87 -5.76 1.30
C LEU A 55 1.37 -6.97 0.53
N TYR A 56 0.42 -7.69 -0.04
CA TYR A 56 0.62 -8.93 -0.77
C TYR A 56 0.18 -8.80 -2.22
N LEU A 57 0.80 -9.55 -3.10
CA LEU A 57 0.35 -9.84 -4.44
C LEU A 57 -0.27 -11.25 -4.51
N PHE A 58 -1.10 -11.47 -5.51
CA PHE A 58 -1.77 -12.75 -5.78
C PHE A 58 -1.34 -13.26 -7.15
N GLU A 59 -0.74 -14.44 -7.22
CA GLU A 59 -0.19 -15.01 -8.47
C GLU A 59 -1.26 -15.29 -9.54
N LYS A 60 -2.52 -15.39 -9.13
CA LYS A 60 -3.64 -15.56 -10.07
C LYS A 60 -4.00 -14.26 -10.80
N ASP A 61 -3.60 -13.11 -10.29
CA ASP A 61 -3.85 -11.83 -10.94
C ASP A 61 -3.10 -11.75 -12.27
N LYS A 62 -3.76 -11.25 -13.30
CA LYS A 62 -3.18 -11.18 -14.66
C LYS A 62 -3.30 -9.78 -15.25
N ARG A 63 -2.22 -9.32 -15.89
CA ARG A 63 -2.20 -8.05 -16.62
C ARG A 63 -2.66 -6.86 -15.79
N GLY A 64 -2.27 -6.82 -14.51
CA GLY A 64 -2.65 -5.76 -13.59
C GLY A 64 -4.12 -5.79 -13.13
N ARG A 65 -4.87 -6.86 -13.41
CA ARG A 65 -6.26 -7.01 -13.00
C ARG A 65 -6.40 -8.00 -11.86
N SER A 66 -7.22 -7.64 -10.88
CA SER A 66 -7.55 -8.49 -9.74
C SER A 66 -8.45 -9.65 -10.16
N ALA A 67 -8.05 -10.87 -9.81
CA ALA A 67 -8.86 -12.09 -9.87
C ALA A 67 -9.53 -12.41 -8.51
N CYS A 68 -9.27 -11.61 -7.47
CA CYS A 68 -9.75 -11.83 -6.12
C CYS A 68 -11.05 -11.05 -5.86
N ALA A 69 -12.18 -11.76 -5.74
CA ALA A 69 -13.52 -11.22 -5.45
C ALA A 69 -14.24 -12.08 -4.42
N GLY A 70 -15.39 -11.63 -3.91
CA GLY A 70 -16.21 -12.39 -2.96
C GLY A 70 -15.46 -12.81 -1.71
N SER A 71 -15.46 -14.09 -1.38
CA SER A 71 -14.78 -14.67 -0.21
C SER A 71 -13.24 -14.46 -0.24
N CYS A 72 -12.64 -14.42 -1.43
CA CYS A 72 -11.24 -14.07 -1.58
C CYS A 72 -10.98 -12.64 -1.08
N ALA A 73 -11.74 -11.66 -1.54
CA ALA A 73 -11.59 -10.27 -1.12
C ALA A 73 -11.98 -10.03 0.35
N ALA A 74 -12.76 -10.91 0.96
CA ALA A 74 -13.04 -10.89 2.40
C ALA A 74 -11.83 -11.35 3.21
N ALA A 75 -11.11 -12.39 2.77
CA ALA A 75 -9.89 -12.88 3.42
C ALA A 75 -8.65 -12.02 3.09
N TRP A 76 -8.59 -11.50 1.86
CA TRP A 76 -7.52 -10.67 1.33
C TRP A 76 -8.08 -9.32 0.85
N PRO A 77 -8.35 -8.39 1.77
CA PRO A 77 -8.93 -7.10 1.40
C PRO A 77 -8.03 -6.32 0.43
N PRO A 78 -8.55 -5.92 -0.75
CA PRO A 78 -7.81 -5.10 -1.69
C PRO A 78 -7.49 -3.73 -1.08
N LEU A 79 -6.31 -3.19 -1.36
CA LEU A 79 -5.98 -1.82 -0.99
C LEU A 79 -6.73 -0.86 -1.92
N ILE A 80 -7.87 -0.37 -1.47
CA ILE A 80 -8.72 0.56 -2.23
C ILE A 80 -8.20 1.98 -2.09
N THR A 81 -8.36 2.76 -3.16
CA THR A 81 -8.02 4.19 -3.18
C THR A 81 -9.14 4.98 -3.84
N SER A 82 -9.37 6.21 -3.42
CA SER A 82 -10.31 7.16 -4.04
C SER A 82 -9.64 8.09 -5.06
N GLY A 83 -8.30 8.08 -5.12
CA GLY A 83 -7.50 8.89 -6.02
C GLY A 83 -6.14 8.27 -6.31
N LYS A 84 -5.21 9.07 -6.85
CA LYS A 84 -3.85 8.63 -7.13
C LYS A 84 -3.17 8.14 -5.84
N PRO A 85 -2.60 6.91 -5.82
CA PRO A 85 -1.87 6.42 -4.66
C PRO A 85 -0.67 7.29 -4.33
N ARG A 86 -0.31 7.36 -3.06
CA ARG A 86 0.79 8.18 -2.54
C ARG A 86 1.99 7.31 -2.18
N ALA A 87 3.15 7.69 -2.67
CA ALA A 87 4.41 7.07 -2.30
C ALA A 87 4.82 7.56 -0.91
N GLY A 88 4.89 6.64 0.05
CA GLY A 88 5.52 6.85 1.34
C GLY A 88 7.01 6.55 1.30
N ALA A 89 7.63 6.45 2.49
CA ALA A 89 9.07 6.25 2.62
C ALA A 89 9.56 5.00 1.86
N GLY A 90 10.56 5.19 1.01
CA GLY A 90 11.26 4.14 0.27
C GLY A 90 10.53 3.58 -0.95
N ILE A 91 9.35 4.12 -1.32
CA ILE A 91 8.57 3.67 -2.47
C ILE A 91 8.98 4.42 -3.74
N LYS A 92 9.12 3.69 -4.84
CA LYS A 92 9.26 4.26 -6.19
C LYS A 92 7.89 4.67 -6.71
N ALA A 93 7.62 5.97 -6.77
CA ALA A 93 6.32 6.51 -7.21
C ALA A 93 5.94 6.06 -8.64
N SER A 94 6.92 5.81 -9.50
CA SER A 94 6.72 5.33 -10.87
C SER A 94 6.14 3.91 -10.96
N LEU A 95 6.25 3.12 -9.89
CA LEU A 95 5.67 1.77 -9.81
C LEU A 95 4.25 1.77 -9.26
N LEU A 96 3.79 2.89 -8.67
CA LEU A 96 2.42 3.02 -8.18
C LEU A 96 1.45 3.28 -9.32
N GLY A 97 0.35 2.56 -9.30
CA GLY A 97 -0.75 2.72 -10.24
C GLY A 97 -2.08 2.31 -9.61
N THR A 98 -3.10 2.22 -10.45
CA THR A 98 -4.42 1.74 -10.05
C THR A 98 -5.00 0.82 -11.10
N THR A 99 -5.87 -0.08 -10.68
CA THR A 99 -6.71 -0.89 -11.54
C THR A 99 -8.16 -0.79 -11.09
N LYS A 100 -9.09 -0.77 -12.06
CA LYS A 100 -10.52 -0.79 -11.76
C LYS A 100 -10.97 -2.23 -11.53
N ARG A 101 -11.56 -2.48 -10.38
CA ARG A 101 -12.16 -3.76 -10.01
C ARG A 101 -13.52 -3.96 -10.69
N ALA A 102 -14.03 -5.20 -10.68
CA ALA A 102 -15.37 -5.51 -11.19
C ALA A 102 -16.50 -4.78 -10.45
N ASP A 103 -16.26 -4.45 -9.16
CA ASP A 103 -17.19 -3.67 -8.34
C ASP A 103 -17.10 -2.15 -8.56
N GLY A 104 -16.32 -1.71 -9.55
CA GLY A 104 -16.14 -0.31 -9.92
C GLY A 104 -15.12 0.46 -9.08
N ARG A 105 -14.68 -0.06 -7.92
CA ARG A 105 -13.70 0.60 -7.05
C ARG A 105 -12.30 0.58 -7.66
N LEU A 106 -11.49 1.58 -7.34
CA LEU A 106 -10.08 1.60 -7.72
C LEU A 106 -9.25 0.89 -6.66
N GLN A 107 -8.43 -0.05 -7.11
CA GLN A 107 -7.44 -0.75 -6.27
C GLN A 107 -6.04 -0.29 -6.62
N VAL A 108 -5.21 -0.10 -5.63
CA VAL A 108 -3.78 0.23 -5.81
C VAL A 108 -3.08 -0.95 -6.48
N THR A 109 -2.20 -0.61 -7.44
CA THR A 109 -1.22 -1.54 -8.00
C THR A 109 0.19 -1.05 -7.69
N TYR A 110 1.11 -1.98 -7.56
CA TYR A 110 2.54 -1.68 -7.49
C TYR A 110 3.29 -2.59 -8.46
N ASN A 111 4.08 -2.00 -9.35
CA ASN A 111 4.71 -2.70 -10.47
C ASN A 111 3.71 -3.60 -11.24
N HIS A 112 2.54 -3.05 -11.56
CA HIS A 112 1.41 -3.72 -12.22
C HIS A 112 0.71 -4.84 -11.40
N HIS A 113 1.16 -5.17 -10.18
CA HIS A 113 0.47 -6.12 -9.32
C HIS A 113 -0.58 -5.41 -8.47
N PRO A 114 -1.88 -5.78 -8.53
CA PRO A 114 -2.86 -5.39 -7.52
C PRO A 114 -2.38 -5.80 -6.14
N VAL A 115 -2.51 -4.93 -5.14
CA VAL A 115 -2.02 -5.21 -3.79
C VAL A 115 -3.15 -5.34 -2.78
N TYR A 116 -2.94 -6.23 -1.80
CA TYR A 116 -3.92 -6.64 -0.82
C TYR A 116 -3.33 -6.64 0.58
N THR A 117 -4.17 -6.53 1.60
CA THR A 117 -3.81 -6.87 2.98
C THR A 117 -4.32 -8.28 3.30
N PHE A 118 -3.86 -8.86 4.41
CA PHE A 118 -4.36 -10.15 4.91
C PHE A 118 -5.08 -9.96 6.25
N VAL A 119 -6.27 -10.55 6.40
CA VAL A 119 -7.10 -10.33 7.62
C VAL A 119 -6.45 -10.89 8.88
N LYS A 120 -5.57 -11.89 8.76
CA LYS A 120 -4.85 -12.47 9.91
C LYS A 120 -3.65 -11.65 10.35
N ASP A 121 -3.20 -10.67 9.54
CA ASP A 121 -2.17 -9.71 9.94
C ASP A 121 -2.81 -8.61 10.80
N THR A 122 -2.97 -8.88 12.08
CA THR A 122 -3.66 -8.00 13.04
C THR A 122 -2.75 -6.92 13.61
N ARG A 123 -1.43 -7.04 13.45
CA ARG A 123 -0.41 -6.12 13.94
C ARG A 123 0.55 -5.69 12.84
N LYS A 124 1.14 -4.51 12.99
CA LYS A 124 2.17 -4.00 12.08
C LYS A 124 3.33 -4.99 11.93
N GLY A 125 3.81 -5.15 10.70
CA GLY A 125 4.97 -5.99 10.39
C GLY A 125 4.71 -7.49 10.43
N GLN A 126 3.49 -7.94 10.71
CA GLN A 126 3.13 -9.34 10.51
C GLN A 126 3.14 -9.69 9.02
N THR A 127 3.57 -10.89 8.71
CA THR A 127 3.70 -11.42 7.35
C THR A 127 3.14 -12.85 7.28
N THR A 128 2.00 -13.09 7.95
CA THR A 128 1.40 -14.43 8.05
C THR A 128 0.76 -14.90 6.76
N GLY A 129 0.61 -13.99 5.80
CA GLY A 129 0.15 -14.28 4.45
C GLY A 129 1.23 -14.71 3.47
N GLU A 130 2.51 -14.72 3.90
CA GLU A 130 3.62 -15.11 3.04
C GLU A 130 3.55 -16.58 2.66
N ASN A 131 3.68 -16.86 1.34
CA ASN A 131 3.66 -18.21 0.78
C ASN A 131 2.41 -19.01 1.16
N VAL A 132 1.26 -18.34 1.28
CA VAL A 132 -0.03 -18.99 1.52
C VAL A 132 -0.64 -19.40 0.17
N TYR A 133 -0.92 -20.68 -0.03
CA TYR A 133 -1.73 -21.14 -1.17
C TYR A 133 -3.22 -21.03 -0.79
N ALA A 134 -3.95 -20.17 -1.46
CA ALA A 134 -5.39 -20.00 -1.25
C ALA A 134 -6.06 -19.43 -2.52
N PHE A 135 -7.31 -19.80 -2.73
CA PHE A 135 -8.12 -19.33 -3.88
C PHE A 135 -7.52 -19.69 -5.25
N GLY A 136 -6.67 -20.73 -5.29
CA GLY A 136 -6.14 -21.32 -6.51
C GLY A 136 -4.80 -20.75 -7.00
N ALA A 137 -4.07 -20.02 -6.13
CA ALA A 137 -2.68 -19.62 -6.33
C ALA A 137 -2.03 -19.18 -5.02
N GLU A 138 -0.74 -18.91 -5.06
CA GLU A 138 0.06 -18.43 -3.95
C GLU A 138 -0.12 -16.92 -3.74
N TRP A 139 0.14 -16.52 -2.50
CA TRP A 139 0.19 -15.13 -2.04
C TRP A 139 1.58 -14.83 -1.49
N TYR A 140 2.15 -13.69 -1.89
CA TYR A 140 3.49 -13.29 -1.46
C TYR A 140 3.49 -11.83 -1.03
N ALA A 141 4.24 -11.52 0.03
CA ALA A 141 4.55 -10.14 0.37
C ALA A 141 5.30 -9.46 -0.78
N VAL A 142 5.07 -8.17 -0.98
CA VAL A 142 5.65 -7.44 -2.11
C VAL A 142 6.93 -6.74 -1.69
N SER A 143 8.00 -6.94 -2.45
CA SER A 143 9.30 -6.28 -2.25
C SER A 143 9.29 -4.82 -2.72
N ALA A 144 10.35 -4.08 -2.40
CA ALA A 144 10.57 -2.72 -2.91
C ALA A 144 10.67 -2.64 -4.45
N ALA A 145 11.05 -3.75 -5.10
CA ALA A 145 11.09 -3.86 -6.56
C ALA A 145 9.70 -4.13 -7.17
N GLY A 146 8.72 -4.49 -6.34
CA GLY A 146 7.37 -4.83 -6.80
C GLY A 146 7.24 -6.27 -7.29
N SER A 147 8.10 -7.16 -6.82
CA SER A 147 8.03 -8.61 -7.03
C SER A 147 7.70 -9.33 -5.73
N ALA A 148 7.32 -10.60 -5.82
CA ALA A 148 7.17 -11.48 -4.67
C ALA A 148 8.46 -11.49 -3.82
N VAL A 149 8.30 -11.50 -2.49
CA VAL A 149 9.40 -11.80 -1.58
C VAL A 149 9.42 -13.31 -1.42
N GLU A 150 10.12 -13.99 -2.30
CA GLU A 150 10.39 -15.40 -2.09
C GLU A 150 11.32 -15.55 -0.88
N LYS A 151 10.97 -16.39 0.08
CA LYS A 151 11.95 -16.87 1.05
C LYS A 151 13.10 -17.45 0.23
N LYS A 152 14.23 -16.75 0.18
CA LYS A 152 15.47 -17.33 -0.29
C LYS A 152 15.64 -18.62 0.53
N ALA A 153 15.45 -19.77 -0.10
CA ALA A 153 15.74 -21.05 0.51
C ALA A 153 17.13 -20.86 1.13
N ALA A 154 17.25 -21.08 2.45
CA ALA A 154 18.55 -21.07 3.08
C ALA A 154 19.41 -21.95 2.19
N GLN A 155 20.39 -21.35 1.52
CA GLN A 155 21.39 -22.10 0.80
C GLN A 155 22.02 -22.98 1.87
N SER A 156 21.52 -24.21 1.96
CA SER A 156 22.22 -25.29 2.61
C SER A 156 23.58 -25.29 1.96
N GLY A 157 24.63 -25.02 2.77
CA GLY A 157 25.96 -24.84 2.32
C GLY A 157 26.37 -25.93 1.35
N GLY A 158 26.61 -25.54 0.12
CA GLY A 158 27.39 -26.32 -0.79
C GLY A 158 28.77 -26.45 -0.14
N GLY A 159 29.00 -27.61 0.46
CA GLY A 159 30.35 -28.00 0.78
C GLY A 159 31.14 -27.97 -0.52
N ASP A 160 32.19 -27.16 -0.54
CA ASP A 160 33.17 -27.22 -1.58
C ASP A 160 33.62 -28.68 -1.71
N PRO A 161 33.67 -29.28 -2.93
CA PRO A 161 34.34 -30.55 -3.10
C PRO A 161 35.79 -30.30 -2.78
N ALA A 162 36.31 -30.96 -1.73
CA ALA A 162 37.72 -30.96 -1.39
C ALA A 162 38.54 -31.31 -2.64
N PRO A 163 39.66 -30.63 -2.89
CA PRO A 163 40.54 -30.98 -4.00
C PRO A 163 41.09 -32.37 -3.75
N GLY A 164 40.74 -33.31 -4.66
CA GLY A 164 41.20 -34.68 -4.63
C GLY A 164 42.73 -34.73 -4.70
N GLY A 165 43.35 -35.13 -3.58
CA GLY A 165 44.75 -35.44 -3.52
C GLY A 165 45.06 -36.63 -4.46
N GLY A 166 45.83 -36.36 -5.48
CA GLY A 166 46.47 -37.39 -6.30
C GLY A 166 47.43 -38.22 -5.46
N GLY A 167 47.18 -39.50 -5.37
CA GLY A 167 48.09 -40.49 -4.84
C GLY A 167 48.22 -41.59 -5.84
N GLY A 168 49.23 -41.50 -6.71
CA GLY A 168 49.62 -42.58 -7.58
C GLY A 168 50.34 -43.66 -6.79
N TYR A 169 50.01 -44.93 -7.03
CA TYR A 169 50.90 -46.03 -6.78
C TYR A 169 50.88 -46.95 -7.98
N GLY A 170 52.03 -47.01 -8.66
CA GLY A 170 52.34 -48.03 -9.60
C GLY A 170 52.63 -49.34 -8.87
N GLY A 171 52.45 -50.41 -9.55
CA GLY A 171 52.76 -51.77 -9.12
C GLY A 171 52.40 -52.75 -10.22
N GLY A 172 53.35 -52.91 -11.16
CA GLY A 172 53.30 -53.97 -12.11
C GLY A 172 53.69 -55.32 -11.49
N TYR A 173 53.23 -56.39 -12.05
CA TYR A 173 53.88 -57.68 -12.15
C TYR A 173 53.22 -58.49 -13.28
N GLY A 174 54.00 -58.82 -14.32
CA GLY A 174 53.73 -59.96 -15.18
C GLY A 174 54.11 -61.26 -14.51
N PRO A 175 54.11 -62.42 -15.13
CA PRO A 175 54.57 -62.72 -16.48
C PRO A 175 53.51 -62.99 -17.50
#